data_b0e8a091b1f165134e49f58882437de6
#
_entry.id   b0e8a091b1f165134e49f58882437de6
#
_cell.length_a   1.000
_cell.length_b   1.000
_cell.length_c   1.000
_cell.angle_alpha   90.00
_cell.angle_beta   90.00
_cell.angle_gamma   90.00
#
_symmetry.space_group_name_H-M   'P 1'
#
loop_
_entity.id
_entity.type
_entity.pdbx_description
1 polymer ?
#
loop_
_entity_poly.entity_id
_entity_poly.type
_entity_poly.pdbx_seq_one_letter_code
_entity_poly.pdbx_strand_id
1 'polypeptide(L)'
;KDRADVVAYLTNKIQKGGSGVWGEVAMAAHPDLKDNDARQIISYIQSLSGAVKVQKSLPAKGSLNGTLDKKPTPNGALVIAASYTDKGGNNIKPLTGNGSVVLVSSNLNFDGATNLVGYSVIKYGGMTLMLVPKAPGSFMLDNLDLTGVNAAALVFGWQAPPKSSFTFELRLDAVDGKKIGEASLKGGLPEYGTKAGAIGGTMVTLAIDPVTDGKPHKLYLVSNASDPKDPGAVVIQSIQLLSK
;
A
#
# COMPACT_ATOMS: atom_id res chain seq x y z
N LYS A 1 1.54 -16.34 37.38
CA LYS A 1 2.32 -16.77 36.18
C LYS A 1 2.55 -18.28 36.13
N ASP A 2 2.35 -19.00 37.25
CA ASP A 2 2.81 -20.39 37.40
C ASP A 2 1.67 -21.42 37.41
N ARG A 3 0.50 -21.11 36.84
CA ARG A 3 -0.60 -22.07 36.71
C ARG A 3 -0.47 -22.84 35.40
N ALA A 4 -0.46 -24.17 35.47
CA ALA A 4 -0.44 -25.04 34.29
C ALA A 4 -1.70 -24.89 33.40
N ASP A 5 -2.80 -24.36 33.96
CA ASP A 5 -4.10 -24.18 33.32
C ASP A 5 -4.45 -22.72 32.99
N VAL A 6 -3.44 -21.82 32.92
CA VAL A 6 -3.65 -20.37 32.81
C VAL A 6 -4.54 -19.96 31.65
N VAL A 7 -4.39 -20.60 30.49
CA VAL A 7 -5.20 -20.28 29.30
C VAL A 7 -6.66 -20.66 29.52
N ALA A 8 -6.93 -21.85 30.05
CA ALA A 8 -8.28 -22.28 30.33
C ALA A 8 -8.97 -21.42 31.41
N TYR A 9 -8.21 -21.05 32.44
CA TYR A 9 -8.68 -20.14 33.49
C TYR A 9 -9.04 -18.76 32.95
N LEU A 10 -8.17 -18.16 32.13
CA LEU A 10 -8.40 -16.84 31.54
C LEU A 10 -9.55 -16.87 30.52
N THR A 11 -9.67 -17.95 29.74
CA THR A 11 -10.82 -18.15 28.83
C THR A 11 -12.14 -18.12 29.59
N ASN A 12 -12.21 -18.86 30.70
CA ASN A 12 -13.40 -18.91 31.56
C ASN A 12 -13.71 -17.51 32.16
N LYS A 13 -12.67 -16.78 32.57
CA LYS A 13 -12.82 -15.42 33.10
C LYS A 13 -13.34 -14.42 32.06
N ILE A 14 -12.89 -14.52 30.81
CA ILE A 14 -13.40 -13.69 29.71
C ILE A 14 -14.88 -14.00 29.47
N GLN A 15 -15.26 -15.28 29.40
CA GLN A 15 -16.62 -15.69 29.08
C GLN A 15 -17.61 -15.42 30.21
N LYS A 16 -17.21 -15.67 31.48
CA LYS A 16 -18.11 -15.56 32.64
C LYS A 16 -17.93 -14.29 33.46
N GLY A 17 -16.90 -13.50 33.17
CA GLY A 17 -16.55 -12.37 33.97
C GLY A 17 -15.95 -12.74 35.32
N GLY A 18 -15.88 -11.79 36.23
CA GLY A 18 -15.40 -12.02 37.59
C GLY A 18 -14.95 -10.76 38.29
N SER A 19 -14.78 -10.82 39.60
CA SER A 19 -14.33 -9.72 40.45
C SER A 19 -13.25 -10.19 41.43
N GLY A 20 -12.56 -9.26 42.07
CA GLY A 20 -11.73 -9.48 43.24
C GLY A 20 -10.28 -9.94 42.98
N VAL A 21 -9.89 -10.31 41.76
CA VAL A 21 -8.50 -10.75 41.48
C VAL A 21 -7.61 -9.58 41.06
N TRP A 22 -8.22 -8.56 40.41
CA TRP A 22 -7.50 -7.40 39.83
C TRP A 22 -8.01 -6.06 40.37
N GLY A 23 -8.73 -6.07 41.48
CA GLY A 23 -9.32 -4.90 42.11
C GLY A 23 -10.83 -5.06 42.32
N GLU A 24 -11.47 -3.97 42.79
CA GLU A 24 -12.91 -3.97 43.12
C GLU A 24 -13.82 -3.93 41.88
N VAL A 25 -13.31 -3.48 40.72
CA VAL A 25 -14.10 -3.38 39.49
C VAL A 25 -14.29 -4.79 38.91
N ALA A 26 -15.57 -5.16 38.73
CA ALA A 26 -15.92 -6.44 38.12
C ALA A 26 -15.63 -6.41 36.60
N MET A 27 -14.99 -7.47 36.11
CA MET A 27 -14.87 -7.72 34.67
C MET A 27 -16.22 -8.19 34.13
N ALA A 28 -16.72 -7.51 33.10
CA ALA A 28 -17.95 -7.93 32.41
C ALA A 28 -17.77 -9.32 31.75
N ALA A 29 -18.85 -10.10 31.72
CA ALA A 29 -18.89 -11.36 31.01
C ALA A 29 -19.07 -11.13 29.50
N HIS A 30 -18.39 -11.95 28.69
CA HIS A 30 -18.51 -11.99 27.23
C HIS A 30 -18.93 -13.40 26.77
N PRO A 31 -20.19 -13.83 27.04
CA PRO A 31 -20.65 -15.18 26.76
C PRO A 31 -20.70 -15.51 25.26
N ASP A 32 -20.82 -14.50 24.41
CA ASP A 32 -20.88 -14.65 22.95
C ASP A 32 -19.51 -14.94 22.32
N LEU A 33 -18.43 -14.80 23.08
CA LEU A 33 -17.09 -15.04 22.59
C LEU A 33 -16.81 -16.55 22.54
N LYS A 34 -16.52 -17.08 21.36
CA LYS A 34 -16.18 -18.49 21.20
C LYS A 34 -14.85 -18.81 21.88
N ASP A 35 -14.70 -20.04 22.32
CA ASP A 35 -13.50 -20.53 23.05
C ASP A 35 -12.20 -20.25 22.28
N ASN A 36 -12.22 -20.46 20.96
CA ASN A 36 -11.07 -20.21 20.09
C ASN A 36 -10.69 -18.74 20.02
N ASP A 37 -11.65 -17.84 19.94
CA ASP A 37 -11.43 -16.40 19.86
C ASP A 37 -10.88 -15.86 21.19
N ALA A 38 -11.44 -16.33 22.31
CA ALA A 38 -10.94 -16.02 23.65
C ALA A 38 -9.48 -16.50 23.84
N ARG A 39 -9.13 -17.71 23.36
CA ARG A 39 -7.74 -18.20 23.38
C ARG A 39 -6.79 -17.38 22.51
N GLN A 40 -7.21 -16.92 21.36
CA GLN A 40 -6.41 -16.04 20.51
C GLN A 40 -6.13 -14.69 21.18
N ILE A 41 -7.14 -14.09 21.82
CA ILE A 41 -6.98 -12.85 22.61
C ILE A 41 -5.97 -13.07 23.73
N ILE A 42 -6.10 -14.18 24.48
CA ILE A 42 -5.15 -14.50 25.56
C ILE A 42 -3.73 -14.67 25.02
N SER A 43 -3.56 -15.41 23.94
CA SER A 43 -2.26 -15.59 23.26
C SER A 43 -1.64 -14.25 22.85
N TYR A 44 -2.46 -13.35 22.31
CA TYR A 44 -2.01 -12.02 21.93
C TYR A 44 -1.56 -11.23 23.17
N ILE A 45 -2.36 -11.18 24.25
CA ILE A 45 -2.01 -10.50 25.50
C ILE A 45 -0.73 -11.10 26.13
N GLN A 46 -0.59 -12.42 26.11
CA GLN A 46 0.60 -13.11 26.60
C GLN A 46 1.83 -12.78 25.75
N SER A 47 1.66 -12.63 24.43
CA SER A 47 2.76 -12.20 23.56
C SER A 47 3.26 -10.79 23.87
N LEU A 48 2.37 -9.90 24.33
CA LEU A 48 2.72 -8.56 24.80
C LEU A 48 3.46 -8.58 26.15
N SER A 49 3.17 -9.58 26.99
CA SER A 49 3.80 -9.75 28.31
C SER A 49 5.09 -10.60 28.28
N GLY A 50 5.40 -11.20 27.16
CA GLY A 50 6.66 -11.89 26.93
C GLY A 50 7.83 -10.95 27.18
N ALA A 51 8.88 -11.44 27.82
CA ALA A 51 10.04 -10.67 28.22
C ALA A 51 10.37 -9.63 27.15
N VAL A 52 10.35 -8.36 27.56
CA VAL A 52 10.84 -7.26 26.73
C VAL A 52 12.20 -7.73 26.22
N LYS A 53 12.26 -8.13 24.95
CA LYS A 53 13.55 -8.34 24.31
C LYS A 53 14.24 -7.01 24.51
N VAL A 54 15.31 -7.00 25.32
CA VAL A 54 16.13 -5.81 25.53
C VAL A 54 16.52 -5.39 24.13
N GLN A 55 15.80 -4.42 23.60
CA GLN A 55 16.08 -3.90 22.28
C GLN A 55 17.44 -3.27 22.39
N LYS A 56 18.41 -3.87 21.69
CA LYS A 56 19.75 -3.34 21.63
C LYS A 56 19.64 -1.88 21.21
N SER A 57 20.09 -0.95 22.06
CA SER A 57 20.05 0.46 21.73
C SER A 57 20.75 0.68 20.41
N LEU A 58 20.00 1.20 19.44
CA LEU A 58 20.54 1.56 18.14
C LEU A 58 21.21 2.94 18.23
N PRO A 59 22.24 3.22 17.41
CA PRO A 59 22.82 4.56 17.36
C PRO A 59 21.76 5.57 16.88
N ALA A 60 21.88 6.82 17.34
CA ALA A 60 20.96 7.89 16.98
C ALA A 60 20.92 8.23 15.48
N LYS A 61 21.92 7.79 14.72
CA LYS A 61 22.02 7.91 13.28
C LYS A 61 22.56 6.61 12.69
N GLY A 62 22.03 6.20 11.55
CA GLY A 62 22.48 5.00 10.86
C GLY A 62 21.62 4.67 9.65
N SER A 63 22.03 3.66 8.91
CA SER A 63 21.25 3.05 7.83
C SER A 63 20.87 1.62 8.22
N LEU A 64 19.66 1.24 7.94
CA LEU A 64 19.17 -0.12 8.11
C LEU A 64 19.01 -0.76 6.73
N ASN A 65 19.85 -1.74 6.44
CA ASN A 65 19.66 -2.62 5.29
C ASN A 65 18.86 -3.82 5.77
N GLY A 66 17.55 -3.78 5.59
CA GLY A 66 16.65 -4.87 5.95
C GLY A 66 16.29 -5.69 4.73
N THR A 67 16.48 -7.02 4.79
CA THR A 67 15.74 -7.94 3.94
C THR A 67 14.36 -8.11 4.58
N LEU A 68 13.31 -7.76 3.84
CA LEU A 68 11.95 -8.08 4.27
C LEU A 68 11.78 -9.60 4.19
N ASP A 69 11.49 -10.26 5.29
CA ASP A 69 11.28 -11.72 5.36
C ASP A 69 10.08 -12.20 4.52
N LYS A 70 9.28 -11.27 4.05
CA LYS A 70 8.15 -11.51 3.16
C LYS A 70 8.27 -10.62 1.92
N LYS A 71 7.94 -11.18 0.75
CA LYS A 71 7.77 -10.37 -0.45
C LYS A 71 6.79 -9.24 -0.14
N PRO A 72 7.09 -7.98 -0.51
CA PRO A 72 6.17 -6.87 -0.35
C PRO A 72 4.83 -7.27 -0.98
N THR A 73 3.76 -7.21 -0.20
CA THR A 73 2.43 -7.31 -0.79
C THR A 73 2.20 -6.08 -1.65
N PRO A 74 1.60 -6.22 -2.82
CA PRO A 74 1.13 -5.07 -3.58
C PRO A 74 0.32 -4.17 -2.63
N ASN A 75 0.59 -2.86 -2.61
CA ASN A 75 0.02 -1.89 -1.66
C ASN A 75 0.41 -2.12 -0.18
N GLY A 76 1.47 -2.88 0.08
CA GLY A 76 2.02 -3.02 1.42
C GLY A 76 2.66 -1.72 1.92
N ALA A 77 2.55 -1.48 3.22
CA ALA A 77 3.24 -0.40 3.90
C ALA A 77 4.35 -0.94 4.81
N LEU A 78 5.49 -0.28 4.81
CA LEU A 78 6.57 -0.51 5.77
C LEU A 78 6.47 0.56 6.86
N VAL A 79 6.19 0.14 8.08
CA VAL A 79 6.17 1.04 9.23
C VAL A 79 7.53 0.97 9.91
N ILE A 80 8.22 2.09 9.94
CA ILE A 80 9.45 2.27 10.71
C ILE A 80 9.06 3.02 11.99
N ALA A 81 9.19 2.38 13.14
CA ALA A 81 8.91 2.99 14.42
C ALA A 81 10.20 3.07 15.25
N ALA A 82 10.43 4.20 15.87
CA ALA A 82 11.52 4.42 16.80
C ALA A 82 10.95 4.85 18.17
N SER A 83 11.53 4.34 19.24
CA SER A 83 11.22 4.81 20.59
C SER A 83 12.53 5.08 21.33
N TYR A 84 12.53 6.11 22.16
CA TYR A 84 13.61 6.45 23.04
C TYR A 84 13.07 6.71 24.44
N THR A 85 13.65 6.04 25.43
CA THR A 85 13.34 6.28 26.83
C THR A 85 14.57 6.89 27.49
N ASP A 86 14.43 8.06 28.05
CA ASP A 86 15.51 8.71 28.82
C ASP A 86 15.76 8.00 30.16
N LYS A 87 16.77 8.42 30.88
CA LYS A 87 17.10 7.84 32.19
C LYS A 87 16.32 8.48 33.33
N GLY A 88 15.52 9.49 33.07
CA GLY A 88 14.95 10.36 34.09
C GLY A 88 16.03 11.18 34.82
N GLY A 89 15.66 11.83 35.87
CA GLY A 89 16.57 12.61 36.73
C GLY A 89 15.83 13.62 37.62
N ASN A 90 16.44 14.06 38.67
CA ASN A 90 15.86 15.05 39.59
C ASN A 90 14.43 14.73 40.05
N ASN A 91 14.18 13.47 40.44
CA ASN A 91 12.88 12.94 40.86
C ASN A 91 11.84 12.81 39.68
N ILE A 92 12.25 12.97 38.45
CA ILE A 92 11.41 12.73 37.28
C ILE A 92 11.66 11.29 36.81
N LYS A 93 10.58 10.51 36.64
CA LYS A 93 10.67 9.15 36.08
C LYS A 93 11.11 9.20 34.61
N PRO A 94 11.72 8.13 34.08
CA PRO A 94 12.04 8.02 32.67
C PRO A 94 10.83 8.33 31.80
N LEU A 95 11.02 9.16 30.77
CA LEU A 95 10.02 9.53 29.78
C LEU A 95 10.33 8.83 28.47
N THR A 96 9.31 8.37 27.80
CA THR A 96 9.43 7.70 26.50
C THR A 96 8.85 8.58 25.41
N GLY A 97 9.67 8.95 24.44
CA GLY A 97 9.25 9.54 23.17
C GLY A 97 9.16 8.47 22.08
N ASN A 98 8.16 8.57 21.22
CA ASN A 98 7.97 7.67 20.08
C ASN A 98 7.83 8.48 18.78
N GLY A 99 8.35 7.93 17.68
CA GLY A 99 8.15 8.46 16.34
C GLY A 99 7.94 7.29 15.35
N SER A 100 7.14 7.51 14.34
CA SER A 100 6.97 6.52 13.29
C SER A 100 6.88 7.18 11.91
N VAL A 101 7.36 6.46 10.90
CA VAL A 101 7.24 6.80 9.48
C VAL A 101 6.64 5.61 8.76
N VAL A 102 5.68 5.87 7.91
CA VAL A 102 5.05 4.84 7.06
C VAL A 102 5.54 5.05 5.64
N LEU A 103 6.21 4.04 5.08
CA LEU A 103 6.63 4.02 3.68
C LEU A 103 5.66 3.13 2.91
N VAL A 104 5.06 3.67 1.87
CA VAL A 104 4.19 2.91 0.95
C VAL A 104 4.98 2.49 -0.29
N SER A 105 4.51 1.44 -0.96
CA SER A 105 5.12 1.01 -2.22
C SER A 105 5.02 2.11 -3.27
N SER A 106 6.14 2.44 -3.89
CA SER A 106 6.15 3.34 -5.05
C SER A 106 5.60 2.68 -6.32
N ASN A 107 5.46 1.36 -6.33
CA ASN A 107 4.86 0.64 -7.44
C ASN A 107 3.38 0.42 -7.17
N LEU A 108 2.52 1.22 -7.80
CA LEU A 108 1.08 1.15 -7.66
C LEU A 108 0.54 0.03 -8.53
N ASN A 109 -0.18 -0.89 -7.92
CA ASN A 109 -1.01 -1.87 -8.63
C ASN A 109 -2.46 -1.39 -8.68
N PHE A 110 -3.29 -2.16 -9.36
CA PHE A 110 -4.67 -1.76 -9.64
C PHE A 110 -5.71 -2.56 -8.84
N ASP A 111 -5.32 -3.31 -7.81
CA ASP A 111 -6.27 -4.09 -6.99
C ASP A 111 -7.27 -3.21 -6.24
N GLY A 112 -6.89 -1.97 -5.93
CA GLY A 112 -7.75 -0.97 -5.29
C GLY A 112 -8.33 0.08 -6.25
N ALA A 113 -8.23 -0.11 -7.57
CA ALA A 113 -8.72 0.86 -8.53
C ALA A 113 -10.27 0.89 -8.54
N THR A 114 -10.81 2.10 -8.55
CA THR A 114 -12.26 2.37 -8.56
C THR A 114 -12.61 3.42 -9.61
N ASN A 115 -13.89 3.75 -9.75
CA ASN A 115 -14.40 4.73 -10.72
C ASN A 115 -13.92 4.47 -12.15
N LEU A 116 -13.97 3.19 -12.57
CA LEU A 116 -13.53 2.79 -13.90
C LEU A 116 -14.54 3.26 -14.95
N VAL A 117 -14.07 4.10 -15.87
CA VAL A 117 -14.82 4.52 -17.06
C VAL A 117 -14.09 3.99 -18.27
N GLY A 118 -14.70 3.05 -18.98
CA GLY A 118 -14.14 2.42 -20.17
C GLY A 118 -13.01 1.41 -19.92
N TYR A 119 -12.32 1.47 -18.81
CA TYR A 119 -11.26 0.52 -18.43
C TYR A 119 -11.84 -0.82 -18.00
N SER A 120 -11.13 -1.89 -18.32
CA SER A 120 -11.44 -3.25 -17.86
C SER A 120 -10.26 -3.85 -17.12
N VAL A 121 -10.58 -4.58 -16.04
CA VAL A 121 -9.56 -5.27 -15.23
C VAL A 121 -9.28 -6.64 -15.83
N ILE A 122 -8.00 -6.96 -16.02
CA ILE A 122 -7.51 -8.27 -16.46
C ILE A 122 -6.63 -8.85 -15.35
N LYS A 123 -6.91 -10.09 -14.94
CA LYS A 123 -6.04 -10.84 -14.04
C LYS A 123 -5.14 -11.76 -14.85
N TYR A 124 -3.82 -11.59 -14.74
CA TYR A 124 -2.84 -12.38 -15.46
C TYR A 124 -1.58 -12.61 -14.63
N GLY A 125 -1.18 -13.86 -14.44
CA GLY A 125 0.04 -14.21 -13.71
C GLY A 125 0.10 -13.67 -12.27
N GLY A 126 -1.05 -13.55 -11.59
CA GLY A 126 -1.12 -12.97 -10.24
C GLY A 126 -1.06 -11.43 -10.22
N MET A 127 -1.02 -10.78 -11.36
CA MET A 127 -1.07 -9.32 -11.51
C MET A 127 -2.46 -8.85 -11.95
N THR A 128 -2.81 -7.65 -11.52
CA THR A 128 -3.98 -6.92 -12.00
C THR A 128 -3.52 -5.92 -13.06
N LEU A 129 -4.02 -6.08 -14.27
CA LEU A 129 -3.72 -5.23 -15.42
C LEU A 129 -4.94 -4.40 -15.76
N MET A 130 -4.74 -3.18 -16.28
CA MET A 130 -5.79 -2.30 -16.77
C MET A 130 -5.79 -2.28 -18.29
N LEU A 131 -6.81 -2.85 -18.91
CA LEU A 131 -7.02 -2.71 -20.36
C LEU A 131 -7.45 -1.28 -20.68
N VAL A 132 -6.65 -0.61 -21.49
CA VAL A 132 -6.90 0.77 -21.90
C VAL A 132 -8.09 0.82 -22.86
N PRO A 133 -9.08 1.69 -22.64
CA PRO A 133 -10.24 1.82 -23.53
C PRO A 133 -9.86 2.43 -24.88
N LYS A 134 -10.66 2.14 -25.91
CA LYS A 134 -10.55 2.77 -27.23
C LYS A 134 -11.07 4.21 -27.23
N ALA A 135 -12.12 4.47 -26.48
CA ALA A 135 -12.68 5.80 -26.24
C ALA A 135 -12.01 6.45 -25.02
N PRO A 136 -12.20 7.77 -24.81
CA PRO A 136 -11.73 8.41 -23.58
C PRO A 136 -12.21 7.67 -22.34
N GLY A 137 -11.31 7.45 -21.41
CA GLY A 137 -11.62 6.70 -20.19
C GLY A 137 -10.76 7.13 -19.01
N SER A 138 -11.15 6.65 -17.83
CA SER A 138 -10.44 6.97 -16.59
C SER A 138 -10.59 5.88 -15.55
N PHE A 139 -9.71 5.87 -14.56
CA PHE A 139 -9.87 5.17 -13.29
C PHE A 139 -9.19 5.95 -12.18
N MET A 140 -9.48 5.59 -10.94
CA MET A 140 -8.99 6.27 -9.74
C MET A 140 -8.27 5.29 -8.83
N LEU A 141 -7.13 5.74 -8.28
CA LEU A 141 -6.43 5.14 -7.15
C LEU A 141 -6.57 6.09 -5.95
N ASP A 142 -6.97 5.57 -4.81
CA ASP A 142 -7.25 6.37 -3.61
C ASP A 142 -6.11 6.31 -2.60
N ASN A 143 -6.08 7.32 -1.72
CA ASN A 143 -5.24 7.40 -0.54
C ASN A 143 -3.73 7.33 -0.84
N LEU A 144 -3.26 8.10 -1.83
CA LEU A 144 -1.86 8.17 -2.23
C LEU A 144 -1.17 9.39 -1.61
N ASP A 145 -0.05 9.16 -0.92
CA ASP A 145 0.87 10.21 -0.54
C ASP A 145 1.82 10.49 -1.73
N LEU A 146 1.69 11.68 -2.31
CA LEU A 146 2.50 12.13 -3.44
C LEU A 146 3.63 13.08 -3.02
N THR A 147 3.88 13.22 -1.72
CA THR A 147 4.93 14.09 -1.20
C THR A 147 6.30 13.63 -1.68
N GLY A 148 7.05 14.52 -2.30
CA GLY A 148 8.38 14.23 -2.84
C GLY A 148 8.39 13.45 -4.17
N VAL A 149 7.23 13.10 -4.71
CA VAL A 149 7.12 12.50 -6.05
C VAL A 149 7.29 13.61 -7.10
N ASN A 150 8.19 13.40 -8.05
CA ASN A 150 8.46 14.36 -9.12
C ASN A 150 8.43 13.75 -10.53
N ALA A 151 8.25 12.43 -10.61
CA ALA A 151 8.05 11.73 -11.86
C ALA A 151 7.19 10.49 -11.63
N ALA A 152 6.59 9.96 -12.69
CA ALA A 152 6.00 8.65 -12.71
C ALA A 152 6.43 7.90 -13.97
N ALA A 153 6.38 6.57 -13.91
CA ALA A 153 6.55 5.72 -15.06
C ALA A 153 5.30 4.85 -15.24
N LEU A 154 4.70 4.90 -16.40
CA LEU A 154 3.62 4.02 -16.82
C LEU A 154 4.23 2.82 -17.54
N VAL A 155 3.99 1.61 -17.03
CA VAL A 155 4.48 0.36 -17.62
C VAL A 155 3.35 -0.25 -18.45
N PHE A 156 3.61 -0.39 -19.74
CA PHE A 156 2.64 -0.90 -20.71
C PHE A 156 2.98 -2.30 -21.18
N GLY A 157 1.95 -3.04 -21.60
CA GLY A 157 2.09 -4.33 -22.24
C GLY A 157 1.05 -4.53 -23.35
N TRP A 158 1.35 -5.45 -24.29
CA TRP A 158 0.46 -5.81 -25.41
C TRP A 158 0.83 -7.16 -26.00
N GLN A 159 -0.12 -7.79 -26.65
CA GLN A 159 0.12 -8.97 -27.51
C GLN A 159 0.47 -8.56 -28.94
N ALA A 160 -0.06 -7.44 -29.41
CA ALA A 160 0.29 -6.81 -30.68
C ALA A 160 0.56 -5.31 -30.41
N PRO A 161 1.58 -4.71 -31.04
CA PRO A 161 1.91 -3.30 -30.83
C PRO A 161 0.73 -2.39 -31.07
N PRO A 162 0.61 -1.28 -30.30
CA PRO A 162 -0.44 -0.30 -30.51
C PRO A 162 -0.28 0.33 -31.91
N LYS A 163 -1.39 0.45 -32.62
CA LYS A 163 -1.43 1.02 -33.98
C LYS A 163 -1.53 2.54 -33.96
N SER A 164 -2.24 3.07 -32.96
CA SER A 164 -2.37 4.51 -32.75
C SER A 164 -1.74 4.93 -31.43
N SER A 165 -1.51 6.23 -31.28
CA SER A 165 -0.96 6.78 -30.05
C SER A 165 -2.05 6.95 -28.99
N PHE A 166 -1.62 6.87 -27.74
CA PHE A 166 -2.45 7.17 -26.57
C PHE A 166 -1.84 8.30 -25.78
N THR A 167 -2.68 9.16 -25.23
CA THR A 167 -2.31 10.14 -24.22
C THR A 167 -2.84 9.72 -22.87
N PHE A 168 -2.07 9.94 -21.82
CA PHE A 168 -2.41 9.62 -20.44
C PHE A 168 -2.14 10.86 -19.59
N GLU A 169 -3.15 11.29 -18.83
CA GLU A 169 -3.02 12.39 -17.89
C GLU A 169 -3.17 11.87 -16.47
N LEU A 170 -2.32 12.34 -15.57
CA LEU A 170 -2.46 12.17 -14.13
C LEU A 170 -3.12 13.42 -13.54
N ARG A 171 -4.24 13.25 -12.86
CA ARG A 171 -5.04 14.32 -12.27
C ARG A 171 -5.32 14.05 -10.81
N LEU A 172 -5.40 15.13 -10.01
CA LEU A 172 -5.65 15.07 -8.57
C LEU A 172 -7.13 15.21 -8.25
N ASP A 173 -7.59 14.37 -7.35
CA ASP A 173 -8.84 14.43 -6.56
C ASP A 173 -10.14 14.37 -7.36
N ALA A 174 -10.09 14.68 -8.66
CA ALA A 174 -11.22 14.58 -9.58
C ALA A 174 -10.76 14.22 -11.00
N VAL A 175 -11.66 13.64 -11.80
CA VAL A 175 -11.38 13.27 -13.21
C VAL A 175 -11.06 14.52 -14.06
N ASP A 176 -11.64 15.64 -13.72
CA ASP A 176 -11.40 16.97 -14.29
C ASP A 176 -10.52 17.86 -13.39
N GLY A 177 -9.95 17.28 -12.34
CA GLY A 177 -9.09 17.97 -11.38
C GLY A 177 -7.78 18.46 -11.98
N LYS A 178 -6.93 19.06 -11.14
CA LYS A 178 -5.63 19.57 -11.57
C LYS A 178 -4.81 18.48 -12.26
N LYS A 179 -4.42 18.73 -13.52
CA LYS A 179 -3.46 17.86 -14.23
C LYS A 179 -2.07 18.10 -13.61
N ILE A 180 -1.44 17.03 -13.14
CA ILE A 180 -0.11 17.05 -12.54
C ILE A 180 0.95 16.38 -13.42
N GLY A 181 0.55 15.66 -14.46
CA GLY A 181 1.49 15.04 -15.39
C GLY A 181 0.78 14.52 -16.63
N GLU A 182 1.56 14.35 -17.70
CA GLU A 182 1.08 13.81 -18.97
C GLU A 182 2.13 12.93 -19.62
N ALA A 183 1.69 11.80 -20.19
CA ALA A 183 2.51 10.89 -20.95
C ALA A 183 1.85 10.56 -22.29
N SER A 184 2.67 10.20 -23.27
CA SER A 184 2.20 9.71 -24.57
C SER A 184 2.86 8.38 -24.90
N LEU A 185 2.05 7.37 -25.14
CA LEU A 185 2.48 6.12 -25.75
C LEU A 185 2.29 6.26 -27.26
N LYS A 186 3.38 6.32 -28.00
CA LYS A 186 3.33 6.42 -29.47
C LYS A 186 2.96 5.07 -30.09
N GLY A 187 2.01 5.06 -31.00
CA GLY A 187 1.65 3.89 -31.79
C GLY A 187 2.43 3.78 -33.10
N GLY A 188 2.39 2.59 -33.70
CA GLY A 188 2.98 2.35 -35.02
C GLY A 188 4.51 2.35 -35.08
N LEU A 189 5.20 2.27 -33.93
CA LEU A 189 6.65 2.29 -33.91
C LEU A 189 7.26 0.92 -34.26
N PRO A 190 8.24 0.84 -35.18
CA PRO A 190 8.86 -0.41 -35.60
C PRO A 190 9.55 -1.17 -34.46
N GLU A 191 10.11 -0.44 -33.49
CA GLU A 191 10.83 -0.99 -32.34
C GLU A 191 9.95 -1.77 -31.36
N TYR A 192 8.63 -1.66 -31.44
CA TYR A 192 7.68 -2.35 -30.54
C TYR A 192 7.54 -3.85 -30.83
N GLY A 193 8.35 -4.36 -31.71
CA GLY A 193 8.55 -5.78 -31.90
C GLY A 193 7.86 -6.35 -33.13
N THR A 194 8.65 -7.17 -33.79
CA THR A 194 8.31 -7.85 -35.05
C THR A 194 8.08 -9.36 -34.88
N LYS A 195 8.22 -9.90 -33.66
CA LYS A 195 8.04 -11.34 -33.44
C LYS A 195 6.57 -11.65 -33.18
N ALA A 196 5.94 -12.36 -34.10
CA ALA A 196 4.58 -12.88 -33.92
C ALA A 196 4.52 -13.74 -32.64
N GLY A 197 3.53 -13.46 -31.78
CA GLY A 197 3.30 -14.18 -30.54
C GLY A 197 4.16 -13.77 -29.34
N ALA A 198 5.07 -12.81 -29.49
CA ALA A 198 5.81 -12.26 -28.34
C ALA A 198 4.97 -11.20 -27.61
N ILE A 199 4.91 -11.27 -26.27
CA ILE A 199 4.36 -10.19 -25.45
C ILE A 199 5.34 -9.03 -25.51
N GLY A 200 4.89 -7.90 -26.02
CA GLY A 200 5.64 -6.65 -26.06
C GLY A 200 5.28 -5.75 -24.86
N GLY A 201 6.10 -4.74 -24.66
CA GLY A 201 5.84 -3.71 -23.65
C GLY A 201 6.84 -2.59 -23.72
N THR A 202 6.52 -1.51 -23.07
CA THR A 202 7.41 -0.35 -22.90
C THR A 202 7.10 0.38 -21.60
N MET A 203 8.00 1.26 -21.21
CA MET A 203 7.82 2.15 -20.07
C MET A 203 7.92 3.59 -20.57
N VAL A 204 6.94 4.39 -20.19
CA VAL A 204 6.92 5.83 -20.50
C VAL A 204 7.00 6.61 -19.20
N THR A 205 8.05 7.41 -19.06
CA THR A 205 8.25 8.28 -17.91
C THR A 205 7.70 9.66 -18.18
N LEU A 206 7.05 10.24 -17.17
CA LEU A 206 6.52 11.61 -17.21
C LEU A 206 6.94 12.37 -15.95
N ALA A 207 7.15 13.68 -16.11
CA ALA A 207 7.32 14.55 -14.95
C ALA A 207 5.99 14.76 -14.24
N ILE A 208 6.03 14.90 -12.93
CA ILE A 208 4.88 15.23 -12.10
C ILE A 208 5.11 16.60 -11.44
N ASP A 209 4.10 17.46 -11.52
CA ASP A 209 4.07 18.69 -10.74
C ASP A 209 4.10 18.35 -9.25
N PRO A 210 4.99 18.96 -8.45
CA PRO A 210 5.12 18.63 -7.04
C PRO A 210 3.81 18.82 -6.25
N VAL A 211 3.47 17.83 -5.42
CA VAL A 211 2.41 17.92 -4.43
C VAL A 211 3.07 18.03 -3.06
N THR A 212 2.82 19.14 -2.35
CA THR A 212 3.58 19.51 -1.13
C THR A 212 2.72 19.75 0.09
N ASP A 213 1.45 19.46 0.03
CA ASP A 213 0.52 19.73 1.13
C ASP A 213 0.51 18.64 2.22
N GLY A 214 1.25 17.54 2.01
CA GLY A 214 1.41 16.45 2.98
C GLY A 214 0.13 15.66 3.26
N LYS A 215 -0.83 15.69 2.34
CA LYS A 215 -2.11 14.98 2.45
C LYS A 215 -2.19 13.82 1.47
N PRO A 216 -2.94 12.77 1.80
CA PRO A 216 -3.28 11.75 0.82
C PRO A 216 -4.27 12.29 -0.21
N HIS A 217 -4.05 11.89 -1.47
CA HIS A 217 -4.84 12.30 -2.62
C HIS A 217 -5.45 11.12 -3.36
N LYS A 218 -6.47 11.43 -4.17
CA LYS A 218 -6.98 10.55 -5.22
C LYS A 218 -6.22 10.86 -6.51
N LEU A 219 -5.66 9.81 -7.11
CA LEU A 219 -4.99 9.93 -8.41
C LEU A 219 -5.88 9.35 -9.49
N TYR A 220 -6.32 10.22 -10.39
CA TYR A 220 -7.04 9.82 -11.60
C TYR A 220 -6.06 9.66 -12.74
N LEU A 221 -6.12 8.51 -13.41
CA LEU A 221 -5.49 8.35 -14.71
C LEU A 221 -6.59 8.46 -15.77
N VAL A 222 -6.41 9.44 -16.65
CA VAL A 222 -7.32 9.71 -17.79
C VAL A 222 -6.58 9.36 -19.07
N SER A 223 -7.22 8.61 -19.98
CA SER A 223 -6.61 8.22 -21.25
C SER A 223 -7.48 8.57 -22.45
N ASN A 224 -6.82 8.79 -23.58
CA ASN A 224 -7.45 9.01 -24.85
C ASN A 224 -6.60 8.42 -25.99
N ALA A 225 -7.24 7.70 -26.93
CA ALA A 225 -6.59 7.21 -28.14
C ALA A 225 -6.68 8.24 -29.25
N SER A 226 -5.61 8.41 -30.03
CA SER A 226 -5.59 9.34 -31.17
C SER A 226 -6.49 8.87 -32.32
N ASP A 227 -6.68 7.55 -32.49
CA ASP A 227 -7.67 6.94 -33.37
C ASP A 227 -8.45 5.87 -32.60
N PRO A 228 -9.68 6.15 -32.20
CA PRO A 228 -10.49 5.22 -31.44
C PRO A 228 -11.05 4.03 -32.24
N LYS A 229 -10.95 4.04 -33.56
CA LYS A 229 -11.52 2.96 -34.41
C LYS A 229 -10.73 1.66 -34.24
N ASP A 230 -9.41 1.73 -34.30
CA ASP A 230 -8.54 0.54 -34.14
C ASP A 230 -7.19 0.89 -33.48
N PRO A 231 -7.18 1.29 -32.22
CA PRO A 231 -5.95 1.72 -31.57
C PRO A 231 -5.00 0.56 -31.18
N GLY A 232 -5.47 -0.69 -31.29
CA GLY A 232 -4.79 -1.84 -30.70
C GLY A 232 -5.19 -2.07 -29.24
N ALA A 233 -4.85 -3.24 -28.71
CA ALA A 233 -5.11 -3.60 -27.32
C ALA A 233 -3.85 -3.35 -26.48
N VAL A 234 -3.92 -2.38 -25.57
CA VAL A 234 -2.84 -2.02 -24.66
C VAL A 234 -3.31 -2.23 -23.22
N VAL A 235 -2.47 -2.81 -22.39
CA VAL A 235 -2.69 -2.88 -20.94
C VAL A 235 -1.68 -2.01 -20.22
N ILE A 236 -2.09 -1.38 -19.14
CA ILE A 236 -1.19 -0.81 -18.14
C ILE A 236 -0.93 -1.89 -17.10
N GLN A 237 0.33 -2.17 -16.82
CA GLN A 237 0.76 -3.17 -15.85
C GLN A 237 0.95 -2.57 -14.46
N SER A 238 1.50 -1.38 -14.38
CA SER A 238 1.71 -0.63 -13.13
C SER A 238 1.97 0.85 -13.40
N ILE A 239 1.83 1.64 -12.34
CA ILE A 239 2.31 3.02 -12.26
C ILE A 239 3.40 3.03 -11.19
N GLN A 240 4.60 3.48 -11.55
CA GLN A 240 5.71 3.63 -10.61
C GLN A 240 5.88 5.11 -10.29
N LEU A 241 5.77 5.46 -9.01
CA LEU A 241 6.06 6.80 -8.52
C LEU A 241 7.56 6.93 -8.24
N LEU A 242 8.17 7.99 -8.73
CA LEU A 242 9.60 8.22 -8.65
C LEU A 242 9.89 9.51 -7.89
N SER A 243 10.85 9.45 -6.97
CA SER A 243 11.46 10.59 -6.30
C SER A 243 12.92 10.73 -6.73
N LYS A 244 13.41 11.93 -6.88
CA LYS A 244 14.84 12.21 -7.10
C LYS A 244 15.61 12.06 -5.81
#